data_63e6929b810e300769ea6b099d93de1d
#
_entry.id   63e6929b810e300769ea6b099d93de1d
#
_cell.length_a   1.000
_cell.length_b   1.000
_cell.length_c   1.000
_cell.angle_alpha   90.00
_cell.angle_beta   90.00
_cell.angle_gamma   90.00
#
_symmetry.space_group_name_H-M   'P 1'
#
loop_
_entity.id
_entity.type
_entity.pdbx_description
1 polymer ?
#
loop_
_entity_poly.entity_id
_entity_poly.type
_entity_poly.pdbx_seq_one_letter_code
_entity_poly.pdbx_strand_id
1 'polypeptide(L)'
;LVAKNKSLVPTGFRNLIESVLQYIREQVARPVLHDATDRFMPFLWTVFFLILFANLLGALPIDPLITWITGKPSHYAGTATGNISVTAGLALCAFFAVHISGMMQQGVGHYWKNFVPHVPVALYPLMLILEIVGALVKPFALAIRLFANMIAGHIVLAIILGFTTMLAH
;
A
#
# COMPACT_ATOMS: atom_id res chain seq x y z
N LEU A 1 9.74 12.33 -18.27
CA LEU A 1 9.51 11.73 -19.61
C LEU A 1 8.05 11.90 -20.09
N VAL A 2 7.07 11.81 -19.20
CA VAL A 2 5.63 11.93 -19.53
C VAL A 2 5.26 13.37 -19.95
N ALA A 3 5.92 14.39 -19.39
CA ALA A 3 5.55 15.80 -19.60
C ALA A 3 6.02 16.42 -20.93
N LYS A 4 6.89 15.73 -21.69
CA LYS A 4 7.57 16.35 -22.86
C LYS A 4 6.87 16.13 -24.21
N ASN A 5 5.92 15.20 -24.32
CA ASN A 5 5.24 14.91 -25.59
C ASN A 5 3.76 15.34 -25.52
N LYS A 6 3.41 16.37 -26.29
CA LYS A 6 2.06 16.94 -26.43
C LYS A 6 1.14 16.16 -27.39
N SER A 7 1.35 14.86 -27.58
CA SER A 7 0.38 14.07 -28.36
C SER A 7 -0.89 13.87 -27.53
N LEU A 8 -2.05 14.29 -28.09
CA LEU A 8 -3.38 14.17 -27.48
C LEU A 8 -3.77 12.72 -27.17
N VAL A 9 -3.15 11.75 -27.82
CA VAL A 9 -3.36 10.32 -27.58
C VAL A 9 -2.04 9.71 -27.09
N PRO A 10 -1.98 9.20 -25.84
CA PRO A 10 -0.79 8.58 -25.30
C PRO A 10 -0.54 7.23 -26.02
N THR A 11 0.71 6.96 -26.39
CA THR A 11 1.13 5.72 -27.05
C THR A 11 2.22 4.99 -26.27
N GLY A 12 2.25 3.66 -26.34
CA GLY A 12 3.29 2.84 -25.72
C GLY A 12 3.30 2.88 -24.19
N PHE A 13 4.47 2.95 -23.58
CA PHE A 13 4.67 2.92 -22.13
C PHE A 13 3.96 4.07 -21.40
N ARG A 14 3.85 5.23 -22.04
CA ARG A 14 3.08 6.36 -21.49
C ARG A 14 1.62 6.01 -21.30
N ASN A 15 1.00 5.33 -22.26
CA ASN A 15 -0.39 4.89 -22.18
C ASN A 15 -0.61 3.92 -21.01
N LEU A 16 0.35 2.99 -20.77
CA LEU A 16 0.28 2.07 -19.65
C LEU A 16 0.29 2.80 -18.30
N ILE A 17 1.24 3.72 -18.10
CA ILE A 17 1.29 4.50 -16.85
C ILE A 17 0.04 5.35 -16.67
N GLU A 18 -0.42 6.02 -17.73
CA GLU A 18 -1.62 6.86 -17.68
C GLU A 18 -2.88 6.04 -17.38
N SER A 19 -3.00 4.83 -17.96
CA SER A 19 -4.09 3.91 -17.66
C SER A 19 -4.10 3.47 -16.20
N VAL A 20 -2.93 3.15 -15.63
CA VAL A 20 -2.81 2.80 -14.22
C VAL A 20 -3.19 3.97 -13.31
N LEU A 21 -2.69 5.17 -13.60
CA LEU A 21 -3.02 6.38 -12.83
C LEU A 21 -4.51 6.69 -12.88
N GLN A 22 -5.12 6.56 -14.06
CA GLN A 22 -6.55 6.78 -14.28
C GLN A 22 -7.38 5.69 -13.58
N TYR A 23 -6.97 4.44 -13.66
CA TYR A 23 -7.64 3.34 -12.97
C TYR A 23 -7.68 3.57 -11.45
N ILE A 24 -6.56 3.93 -10.84
CA ILE A 24 -6.50 4.23 -9.40
C ILE A 24 -7.42 5.40 -9.05
N ARG A 25 -7.46 6.44 -9.90
CA ARG A 25 -8.30 7.61 -9.67
C ARG A 25 -9.78 7.29 -9.78
N GLU A 26 -10.21 6.67 -10.89
CA GLU A 26 -11.63 6.52 -11.21
C GLU A 26 -12.26 5.30 -10.53
N GLN A 27 -11.52 4.19 -10.42
CA GLN A 27 -12.08 2.94 -9.91
C GLN A 27 -11.82 2.72 -8.41
N VAL A 28 -10.74 3.34 -7.87
CA VAL A 28 -10.36 3.12 -6.47
C VAL A 28 -10.66 4.36 -5.62
N ALA A 29 -10.16 5.53 -6.02
CA ALA A 29 -10.23 6.72 -5.18
C ALA A 29 -11.60 7.43 -5.25
N ARG A 30 -12.14 7.62 -6.46
CA ARG A 30 -13.37 8.38 -6.67
C ARG A 30 -14.61 7.81 -5.98
N PRO A 31 -14.85 6.49 -5.96
CA PRO A 31 -16.00 5.91 -5.26
C PRO A 31 -15.96 6.10 -3.74
N VAL A 32 -14.75 6.29 -3.17
CA VAL A 32 -14.54 6.38 -1.72
C VAL A 32 -14.37 7.83 -1.25
N LEU A 33 -13.63 8.64 -2.00
CA LEU A 33 -13.23 9.99 -1.61
C LEU A 33 -14.11 11.09 -2.23
N HIS A 34 -14.95 10.76 -3.23
CA HIS A 34 -15.83 11.71 -3.92
C HIS A 34 -15.09 13.02 -4.30
N ASP A 35 -15.53 14.16 -3.78
CA ASP A 35 -14.97 15.48 -4.07
C ASP A 35 -13.55 15.71 -3.55
N ALA A 36 -13.13 14.93 -2.55
CA ALA A 36 -11.78 15.02 -2.00
C ALA A 36 -10.73 14.24 -2.82
N THR A 37 -11.14 13.52 -3.87
CA THR A 37 -10.27 12.64 -4.67
C THR A 37 -9.02 13.37 -5.15
N ASP A 38 -9.15 14.51 -5.79
CA ASP A 38 -8.02 15.22 -6.41
C ASP A 38 -6.97 15.68 -5.39
N ARG A 39 -7.37 15.94 -4.17
CA ARG A 39 -6.48 16.35 -3.08
C ARG A 39 -5.61 15.19 -2.58
N PHE A 40 -6.17 13.97 -2.54
CA PHE A 40 -5.48 12.79 -2.04
C PHE A 40 -4.75 11.99 -3.13
N MET A 41 -5.01 12.27 -4.41
CA MET A 41 -4.39 11.53 -5.52
C MET A 41 -2.86 11.51 -5.48
N PRO A 42 -2.14 12.63 -5.23
CA PRO A 42 -0.67 12.60 -5.18
C PRO A 42 -0.14 11.63 -4.11
N PHE A 43 -0.78 11.60 -2.94
CA PHE A 43 -0.43 10.68 -1.87
C PHE A 43 -0.70 9.22 -2.27
N LEU A 44 -1.88 8.92 -2.81
CA LEU A 44 -2.26 7.57 -3.23
C LEU A 44 -1.34 7.03 -4.32
N TRP A 45 -1.01 7.84 -5.34
CA TRP A 45 -0.07 7.46 -6.38
C TRP A 45 1.32 7.20 -5.81
N THR A 46 1.81 8.07 -4.92
CA THR A 46 3.13 7.90 -4.30
C THR A 46 3.21 6.59 -3.51
N VAL A 47 2.22 6.30 -2.67
CA VAL A 47 2.17 5.06 -1.89
C VAL A 47 2.06 3.84 -2.80
N PHE A 48 1.19 3.90 -3.81
CA PHE A 48 1.02 2.81 -4.77
C PHE A 48 2.33 2.48 -5.49
N PHE A 49 2.98 3.47 -6.09
CA PHE A 49 4.23 3.23 -6.82
C PHE A 49 5.39 2.87 -5.89
N LEU A 50 5.45 3.43 -4.69
CA LEU A 50 6.44 3.05 -3.68
C LEU A 50 6.35 1.55 -3.37
N ILE A 51 5.14 1.07 -3.05
CA ILE A 51 4.90 -0.34 -2.73
C ILE A 51 5.15 -1.21 -3.96
N LEU A 52 4.67 -0.80 -5.13
CA LEU A 52 4.85 -1.53 -6.37
C LEU A 52 6.34 -1.72 -6.72
N PHE A 53 7.11 -0.64 -6.72
CA PHE A 53 8.54 -0.72 -7.04
C PHE A 53 9.34 -1.45 -5.97
N ALA A 54 9.02 -1.24 -4.68
CA ALA A 54 9.67 -1.94 -3.59
C ALA A 54 9.45 -3.46 -3.68
N ASN A 55 8.26 -3.90 -4.05
CA ASN A 55 7.94 -5.31 -4.24
C ASN A 55 8.54 -5.87 -5.53
N LEU A 56 8.51 -5.11 -6.61
CA LEU A 56 9.11 -5.51 -7.88
C LEU A 56 10.63 -5.69 -7.75
N LEU A 57 11.31 -4.76 -7.08
CA LEU A 57 12.74 -4.88 -6.80
C LEU A 57 13.05 -6.09 -5.92
N GLY A 58 12.21 -6.35 -4.90
CA GLY A 58 12.39 -7.51 -4.04
C GLY A 58 12.04 -8.86 -4.69
N ALA A 59 11.25 -8.85 -5.76
CA ALA A 59 10.94 -10.06 -6.54
C ALA A 59 12.08 -10.43 -7.53
N LEU A 60 12.99 -9.51 -7.83
CA LEU A 60 14.17 -9.82 -8.64
C LEU A 60 15.09 -10.78 -7.88
N PRO A 61 15.63 -11.82 -8.54
CA PRO A 61 16.56 -12.77 -7.93
C PRO A 61 17.95 -12.13 -7.77
N ILE A 62 18.06 -11.14 -6.89
CA ILE A 62 19.30 -10.37 -6.68
C ILE A 62 20.34 -11.21 -5.94
N ASP A 63 19.92 -12.12 -5.02
CA ASP A 63 20.84 -12.96 -4.26
C ASP A 63 21.71 -13.88 -5.12
N PRO A 64 21.14 -14.66 -6.07
CA PRO A 64 21.98 -15.47 -6.95
C PRO A 64 22.90 -14.62 -7.82
N LEU A 65 22.47 -13.41 -8.23
CA LEU A 65 23.29 -12.50 -9.02
C LEU A 65 24.47 -11.95 -8.20
N ILE A 66 24.24 -11.52 -6.96
CA ILE A 66 25.29 -11.01 -6.06
C ILE A 66 26.22 -12.17 -5.67
N THR A 67 25.69 -13.33 -5.36
CA THR A 67 26.49 -14.52 -5.03
C THR A 67 27.40 -14.91 -6.18
N TRP A 68 26.90 -14.83 -7.41
CA TRP A 68 27.69 -15.10 -8.62
C TRP A 68 28.81 -14.06 -8.85
N ILE A 69 28.57 -12.78 -8.55
CA ILE A 69 29.55 -11.70 -8.73
C ILE A 69 30.57 -11.65 -7.58
N THR A 70 30.13 -11.84 -6.33
CA THR A 70 30.96 -11.63 -5.13
C THR A 70 31.51 -12.93 -4.54
N GLY A 71 31.00 -14.09 -4.96
CA GLY A 71 31.37 -15.39 -4.40
C GLY A 71 30.94 -15.62 -2.95
N LYS A 72 30.16 -14.71 -2.38
CA LYS A 72 29.67 -14.79 -0.98
C LYS A 72 28.16 -14.88 -0.96
N PRO A 73 27.56 -15.78 -0.14
CA PRO A 73 26.12 -15.83 0.02
C PRO A 73 25.63 -14.50 0.61
N SER A 74 24.73 -13.84 -0.11
CA SER A 74 24.09 -12.61 0.34
C SER A 74 22.69 -12.92 0.82
N HIS A 75 22.31 -12.38 1.97
CA HIS A 75 20.96 -12.49 2.54
C HIS A 75 20.14 -11.21 2.35
N TYR A 76 20.42 -10.47 1.27
CA TYR A 76 19.76 -9.17 1.02
C TYR A 76 18.48 -9.28 0.18
N ALA A 77 18.15 -10.45 -0.35
CA ALA A 77 16.93 -10.63 -1.13
C ALA A 77 15.72 -10.87 -0.23
N GLY A 78 14.85 -9.91 -0.29
CA GLY A 78 13.52 -9.99 0.28
C GLY A 78 12.69 -8.83 -0.24
N THR A 79 11.43 -9.08 -0.53
CA THR A 79 10.51 -7.99 -0.85
C THR A 79 10.35 -7.08 0.36
N ALA A 80 10.32 -5.78 0.15
CA ALA A 80 10.18 -4.81 1.24
C ALA A 80 8.94 -5.10 2.11
N THR A 81 7.83 -5.51 1.50
CA THR A 81 6.60 -5.88 2.24
C THR A 81 6.61 -7.30 2.82
N GLY A 82 7.62 -8.11 2.52
CA GLY A 82 7.92 -9.37 3.22
C GLY A 82 8.49 -9.15 4.63
N ASN A 83 8.88 -7.92 4.96
CA ASN A 83 9.32 -7.56 6.31
C ASN A 83 8.19 -6.84 7.04
N ILE A 84 7.77 -7.42 8.18
CA ILE A 84 6.66 -6.88 8.99
C ILE A 84 6.96 -5.46 9.53
N SER A 85 8.22 -5.12 9.76
CA SER A 85 8.61 -3.78 10.21
C SER A 85 8.35 -2.72 9.14
N VAL A 86 8.60 -3.05 7.87
CA VAL A 86 8.32 -2.15 6.73
C VAL A 86 6.82 -1.99 6.53
N THR A 87 6.07 -3.10 6.56
CA THR A 87 4.60 -3.05 6.41
C THR A 87 3.93 -2.32 7.57
N ALA A 88 4.43 -2.50 8.80
CA ALA A 88 3.97 -1.76 9.96
C ALA A 88 4.29 -0.25 9.83
N GLY A 89 5.49 0.10 9.38
CA GLY A 89 5.86 1.49 9.10
C GLY A 89 4.95 2.15 8.06
N LEU A 90 4.69 1.47 6.94
CA LEU A 90 3.76 1.96 5.91
C LEU A 90 2.32 2.11 6.44
N ALA A 91 1.86 1.15 7.23
CA ALA A 91 0.53 1.21 7.85
C ALA A 91 0.41 2.36 8.85
N LEU A 92 1.46 2.63 9.64
CA LEU A 92 1.51 3.78 10.54
C LEU A 92 1.55 5.11 9.76
N CYS A 93 2.33 5.20 8.70
CA CYS A 93 2.33 6.38 7.83
C CYS A 93 0.93 6.64 7.24
N ALA A 94 0.25 5.61 6.75
CA ALA A 94 -1.11 5.73 6.26
C ALA A 94 -2.09 6.15 7.36
N PHE A 95 -1.95 5.60 8.55
CA PHE A 95 -2.75 5.96 9.72
C PHE A 95 -2.60 7.46 10.06
N PHE A 96 -1.37 7.94 10.19
CA PHE A 96 -1.12 9.35 10.47
C PHE A 96 -1.59 10.25 9.32
N ALA A 97 -1.38 9.86 8.08
CA ALA A 97 -1.84 10.63 6.92
C ALA A 97 -3.37 10.82 6.93
N VAL A 98 -4.13 9.76 7.23
CA VAL A 98 -5.60 9.84 7.31
C VAL A 98 -6.05 10.74 8.46
N HIS A 99 -5.48 10.57 9.66
CA HIS A 99 -5.88 11.33 10.84
C HIS A 99 -5.49 12.81 10.74
N ILE A 100 -4.26 13.10 10.28
CA ILE A 100 -3.80 14.48 10.08
C ILE A 100 -4.65 15.17 9.00
N SER A 101 -4.90 14.49 7.89
CA SER A 101 -5.74 15.04 6.81
C SER A 101 -7.17 15.27 7.26
N GLY A 102 -7.74 14.37 8.06
CA GLY A 102 -9.07 14.54 8.66
C GLY A 102 -9.13 15.75 9.60
N MET A 103 -8.13 15.91 10.46
CA MET A 103 -8.03 17.08 11.35
C MET A 103 -7.83 18.39 10.60
N MET A 104 -7.08 18.40 9.50
CA MET A 104 -6.86 19.60 8.68
C MET A 104 -8.10 20.01 7.91
N GLN A 105 -8.97 19.08 7.52
CA GLN A 105 -10.18 19.40 6.75
C GLN A 105 -11.34 19.84 7.63
N GLN A 106 -11.53 19.19 8.76
CA GLN A 106 -12.68 19.42 9.65
C GLN A 106 -12.35 20.33 10.85
N GLY A 107 -11.06 20.60 11.06
CA GLY A 107 -10.59 21.25 12.28
C GLY A 107 -10.52 20.27 13.47
N VAL A 108 -9.51 20.46 14.32
CA VAL A 108 -9.20 19.51 15.42
C VAL A 108 -10.40 19.27 16.33
N GLY A 109 -11.09 20.33 16.75
CA GLY A 109 -12.24 20.22 17.64
C GLY A 109 -13.47 19.54 17.02
N HIS A 110 -13.72 19.80 15.72
CA HIS A 110 -14.83 19.20 15.00
C HIS A 110 -14.55 17.74 14.66
N TYR A 111 -13.29 17.41 14.34
CA TYR A 111 -12.84 16.05 14.09
C TYR A 111 -13.08 15.14 15.30
N TRP A 112 -12.71 15.57 16.51
CA TRP A 112 -12.93 14.80 17.75
C TRP A 112 -14.40 14.68 18.11
N LYS A 113 -15.23 15.68 17.81
CA LYS A 113 -16.68 15.57 18.00
C LYS A 113 -17.34 14.60 17.02
N ASN A 114 -16.86 14.57 15.78
CA ASN A 114 -17.37 13.67 14.75
C ASN A 114 -16.72 12.28 14.79
N PHE A 115 -15.66 12.11 15.59
CA PHE A 115 -14.98 10.82 15.75
C PHE A 115 -15.92 9.75 16.31
N VAL A 116 -16.84 10.16 17.18
CA VAL A 116 -17.90 9.28 17.67
C VAL A 116 -19.20 9.57 16.92
N PRO A 117 -19.86 8.58 16.33
CA PRO A 117 -21.17 8.76 15.68
C PRO A 117 -22.19 9.39 16.63
N HIS A 118 -23.18 10.09 16.08
CA HIS A 118 -24.27 10.68 16.87
C HIS A 118 -25.14 9.57 17.46
N VAL A 119 -24.87 9.22 18.72
CA VAL A 119 -25.59 8.18 19.47
C VAL A 119 -26.17 8.76 20.77
N PRO A 120 -27.21 8.13 21.34
CA PRO A 120 -27.73 8.50 22.67
C PRO A 120 -26.60 8.52 23.71
N VAL A 121 -26.67 9.49 24.63
CA VAL A 121 -25.63 9.74 25.65
C VAL A 121 -25.25 8.50 26.44
N ALA A 122 -26.21 7.60 26.70
CA ALA A 122 -25.98 6.35 27.42
C ALA A 122 -25.02 5.39 26.68
N LEU A 123 -24.94 5.44 25.34
CA LEU A 123 -24.07 4.59 24.52
C LEU A 123 -22.73 5.24 24.14
N TYR A 124 -22.57 6.53 24.48
CA TYR A 124 -21.39 7.31 24.11
C TYR A 124 -20.06 6.69 24.58
N PRO A 125 -19.92 6.26 25.86
CA PRO A 125 -18.66 5.68 26.33
C PRO A 125 -18.31 4.37 25.63
N LEU A 126 -19.31 3.54 25.32
CA LEU A 126 -19.10 2.29 24.58
C LEU A 126 -18.63 2.56 23.15
N MET A 127 -19.29 3.50 22.47
CA MET A 127 -18.93 3.87 21.10
C MET A 127 -17.54 4.51 21.01
N LEU A 128 -17.16 5.32 21.99
CA LEU A 128 -15.81 5.89 22.04
C LEU A 128 -14.74 4.80 22.13
N ILE A 129 -14.93 3.80 22.99
CA ILE A 129 -14.01 2.67 23.11
C ILE A 129 -13.92 1.90 21.78
N LEU A 130 -15.06 1.59 21.16
CA LEU A 130 -15.10 0.89 19.88
C LEU A 130 -14.41 1.67 18.76
N GLU A 131 -14.58 2.98 18.70
CA GLU A 131 -13.93 3.83 17.69
C GLU A 131 -12.42 3.90 17.89
N ILE A 132 -11.94 4.03 19.14
CA ILE A 132 -10.50 4.00 19.45
C ILE A 132 -9.89 2.65 19.07
N VAL A 133 -10.54 1.55 19.46
CA VAL A 133 -10.08 0.19 19.10
C VAL A 133 -10.11 0.01 17.60
N GLY A 134 -11.17 0.44 16.92
CA GLY A 134 -11.30 0.37 15.47
C GLY A 134 -10.20 1.17 14.75
N ALA A 135 -9.90 2.37 15.24
CA ALA A 135 -8.82 3.20 14.69
C ALA A 135 -7.44 2.53 14.82
N LEU A 136 -7.20 1.82 15.92
CA LEU A 136 -5.95 1.11 16.15
C LEU A 136 -5.85 -0.20 15.36
N VAL A 137 -6.96 -0.93 15.21
CA VAL A 137 -7.02 -2.19 14.49
C VAL A 137 -6.85 -1.99 12.97
N LYS A 138 -7.33 -0.88 12.41
CA LYS A 138 -7.21 -0.59 10.96
C LYS A 138 -5.77 -0.64 10.43
N PRO A 139 -4.77 0.09 11.00
CA PRO A 139 -3.39 0.01 10.53
C PRO A 139 -2.76 -1.36 10.80
N PHE A 140 -3.11 -2.01 11.91
CA PHE A 140 -2.64 -3.35 12.22
C PHE A 140 -3.13 -4.37 11.17
N ALA A 141 -4.41 -4.35 10.83
CA ALA A 141 -4.98 -5.20 9.80
C ALA A 141 -4.36 -4.93 8.41
N LEU A 142 -4.06 -3.65 8.10
CA LEU A 142 -3.40 -3.28 6.86
C LEU A 142 -1.97 -3.85 6.80
N ALA A 143 -1.20 -3.72 7.88
CA ALA A 143 0.17 -4.24 7.96
C ALA A 143 0.19 -5.76 7.77
N ILE A 144 -0.67 -6.49 8.48
CA ILE A 144 -0.77 -7.95 8.36
C ILE A 144 -1.20 -8.36 6.95
N ARG A 145 -2.17 -7.67 6.35
CA ARG A 145 -2.64 -7.98 4.99
C ARG A 145 -1.52 -7.86 3.96
N LEU A 146 -0.76 -6.76 4.00
CA LEU A 146 0.37 -6.56 3.10
C LEU A 146 1.44 -7.62 3.29
N PHE A 147 1.81 -7.90 4.52
CA PHE A 147 2.80 -8.91 4.89
C PHE A 147 2.36 -10.32 4.47
N ALA A 148 1.13 -10.73 4.82
CA ALA A 148 0.61 -12.06 4.51
C ALA A 148 0.49 -12.31 3.00
N ASN A 149 0.00 -11.33 2.23
CA ASN A 149 -0.09 -11.45 0.78
C ASN A 149 1.29 -11.69 0.15
N MET A 150 2.32 -11.01 0.65
CA MET A 150 3.66 -11.14 0.10
C MET A 150 4.29 -12.48 0.44
N ILE A 151 4.18 -12.92 1.70
CA ILE A 151 4.68 -14.26 2.10
C ILE A 151 3.95 -15.37 1.34
N ALA A 152 2.62 -15.28 1.23
CA ALA A 152 1.84 -16.26 0.47
C ALA A 152 2.29 -16.31 -1.01
N GLY A 153 2.53 -15.17 -1.64
CA GLY A 153 3.06 -15.10 -3.00
C GLY A 153 4.43 -15.77 -3.14
N HIS A 154 5.34 -15.55 -2.22
CA HIS A 154 6.65 -16.22 -2.21
C HIS A 154 6.56 -17.72 -2.01
N ILE A 155 5.70 -18.20 -1.12
CA ILE A 155 5.48 -19.63 -0.88
C ILE A 155 4.94 -20.29 -2.15
N VAL A 156 3.95 -19.69 -2.82
CA VAL A 156 3.38 -20.22 -4.07
C VAL A 156 4.45 -20.29 -5.17
N LEU A 157 5.26 -19.24 -5.33
CA LEU A 157 6.37 -19.25 -6.27
C LEU A 157 7.38 -20.35 -5.98
N ALA A 158 7.78 -20.51 -4.72
CA ALA A 158 8.72 -21.56 -4.30
C ALA A 158 8.18 -22.97 -4.58
N ILE A 159 6.89 -23.20 -4.34
CA ILE A 159 6.23 -24.48 -4.64
C ILE A 159 6.23 -24.75 -6.17
N ILE A 160 5.85 -23.78 -6.98
CA ILE A 160 5.83 -23.92 -8.45
C ILE A 160 7.23 -24.22 -8.97
N LEU A 161 8.25 -23.49 -8.53
CA LEU A 161 9.64 -23.73 -8.91
C LEU A 161 10.14 -25.10 -8.43
N GLY A 162 9.76 -25.52 -7.22
CA GLY A 162 10.07 -26.85 -6.72
C GLY A 162 9.47 -27.97 -7.59
N PHE A 163 8.22 -27.81 -8.02
CA PHE A 163 7.59 -28.77 -8.95
C PHE A 163 8.26 -28.80 -10.32
N THR A 164 8.63 -27.66 -10.87
CA THR A 164 9.32 -27.62 -12.18
C THR A 164 10.69 -28.27 -12.12
N THR A 165 11.43 -28.12 -11.04
CA THR A 165 12.72 -28.79 -10.87
C THR A 165 12.57 -30.32 -10.67
N MET A 166 11.52 -30.77 -9.97
CA MET A 166 11.22 -32.20 -9.81
C MET A 166 10.82 -32.87 -11.13
N LEU A 167 10.12 -32.17 -12.00
CA LEU A 167 9.68 -32.70 -13.31
C LEU A 167 10.80 -32.66 -14.37
N ALA A 168 11.86 -31.87 -14.15
CA ALA A 168 12.99 -31.75 -15.06
C ALA A 168 14.09 -32.80 -14.79
N HIS A 169 13.98 -33.59 -13.75
CA HIS A 169 14.81 -34.74 -13.40
C HIS A 169 14.06 -36.05 -13.61
#